data_3f9813be6b3a113466ff782354bb757d
#
_entry.id   3f9813be6b3a113466ff782354bb757d
#
_cell.length_a   1.000
_cell.length_b   1.000
_cell.length_c   1.000
_cell.angle_alpha   90.00
_cell.angle_beta   90.00
_cell.angle_gamma   90.00
#
_symmetry.space_group_name_H-M   'P 1'
#
loop_
_entity.id
_entity.type
_entity.pdbx_description
1 polymer ?
#
loop_
_entity_poly.entity_id
_entity_poly.type
_entity_poly.pdbx_seq_one_letter_code
_entity_poly.pdbx_strand_id
1 'polypeptide(L)'
;MAQPLAERLRPRTLDEYIGQEHLVGEGAVLRRMIDAGRIASFILWGPPGVGKTTLAQIIAHKLETPFYTLSAVTSGVKDVRDVIEKAQKGRFFNEASPILFIDEIHRFSKSQQDSLLGAVEKGVVTLIGATTENPSFEVIRPLHSRCQLYVLKSLEKADLLKLLDRAIHTDSVLKERNIQLKETDAMLRYSGGDARKLLNILELVVEAEEKDEVVITDEKVVNRLQQNPLAYDKDGEMHYDIISAFIKSIRGSDPDAALYWLARMIEGGEDPLFIARRLVISAAEDIGLANPNALLLANTAFDVVQKIGWPEGRIPLAEATVYLATSPKSNSAYLGIDTALDLVRRTGNEPVPLPIRNAPTQLMKDLGYHDGYKYPHDYAGHFTPQQYLPDALKDERIWHGQHNPNEEKLYQRMVNYWGKRYED
;
A
#
# COMPACT_ATOMS: atom_id res chain seq x y z
N MET A 1 -28.11 -4.03 -18.79
CA MET A 1 -27.66 -2.91 -17.93
C MET A 1 -26.90 -1.94 -18.81
N ALA A 2 -27.15 -0.64 -18.70
CA ALA A 2 -26.37 0.36 -19.43
C ALA A 2 -24.92 0.36 -18.91
N GLN A 3 -23.97 0.65 -19.78
CA GLN A 3 -22.55 0.73 -19.42
C GLN A 3 -22.35 1.90 -18.43
N PRO A 4 -21.59 1.73 -17.30
CA PRO A 4 -21.37 2.78 -16.32
C PRO A 4 -20.75 4.04 -16.92
N LEU A 5 -21.07 5.22 -16.40
CA LEU A 5 -20.59 6.50 -16.89
C LEU A 5 -19.05 6.56 -16.96
N ALA A 6 -18.37 6.05 -15.94
CA ALA A 6 -16.90 6.00 -15.89
C ALA A 6 -16.28 5.20 -17.06
N GLU A 7 -16.98 4.20 -17.57
CA GLU A 7 -16.52 3.42 -18.73
C GLU A 7 -16.88 4.11 -20.05
N ARG A 8 -18.07 4.72 -20.14
CA ARG A 8 -18.49 5.48 -21.33
C ARG A 8 -17.58 6.67 -21.61
N LEU A 9 -17.08 7.33 -20.55
CA LEU A 9 -16.21 8.50 -20.62
C LEU A 9 -14.71 8.17 -20.61
N ARG A 10 -14.34 6.90 -20.67
CA ARG A 10 -12.92 6.51 -20.67
C ARG A 10 -12.18 7.20 -21.81
N PRO A 11 -11.13 8.01 -21.53
CA PRO A 11 -10.37 8.69 -22.56
C PRO A 11 -9.69 7.69 -23.50
N ARG A 12 -9.64 8.05 -24.77
CA ARG A 12 -9.03 7.24 -25.84
C ARG A 12 -7.70 7.82 -26.33
N THR A 13 -7.46 9.08 -26.05
CA THR A 13 -6.23 9.78 -26.45
C THR A 13 -5.57 10.43 -25.24
N LEU A 14 -4.29 10.80 -25.35
CA LEU A 14 -3.58 11.53 -24.29
C LEU A 14 -4.16 12.92 -24.06
N ASP A 15 -4.72 13.53 -25.10
CA ASP A 15 -5.29 14.88 -25.00
C ASP A 15 -6.65 14.88 -24.26
N GLU A 16 -7.34 13.75 -24.24
CA GLU A 16 -8.54 13.54 -23.44
C GLU A 16 -8.21 13.12 -21.98
N TYR A 17 -6.96 12.75 -21.72
CA TYR A 17 -6.53 12.23 -20.42
C TYR A 17 -6.29 13.38 -19.46
N ILE A 18 -7.17 13.53 -18.46
CA ILE A 18 -7.15 14.63 -17.49
C ILE A 18 -6.19 14.30 -16.35
N GLY A 19 -5.38 15.30 -15.98
CA GLY A 19 -4.38 15.24 -14.93
C GLY A 19 -3.09 14.55 -15.36
N GLN A 20 -2.16 14.40 -14.42
CA GLN A 20 -0.84 13.78 -14.60
C GLN A 20 0.06 14.52 -15.62
N GLU A 21 -0.05 15.84 -15.73
CA GLU A 21 0.73 16.67 -16.66
C GLU A 21 2.24 16.44 -16.52
N HIS A 22 2.72 16.14 -15.31
CA HIS A 22 4.13 15.84 -15.04
C HIS A 22 4.64 14.56 -15.77
N LEU A 23 3.73 13.66 -16.17
CA LEU A 23 4.05 12.42 -16.91
C LEU A 23 3.68 12.50 -18.38
N VAL A 24 2.51 13.04 -18.70
CA VAL A 24 1.91 12.97 -20.03
C VAL A 24 1.59 14.35 -20.64
N GLY A 25 1.86 15.45 -19.94
CA GLY A 25 1.77 16.80 -20.46
C GLY A 25 2.76 17.05 -21.60
N GLU A 26 2.65 18.19 -22.27
CA GLU A 26 3.53 18.56 -23.36
C GLU A 26 5.00 18.59 -22.90
N GLY A 27 5.88 17.86 -23.61
CA GLY A 27 7.29 17.74 -23.27
C GLY A 27 7.63 16.81 -22.08
N ALA A 28 6.64 16.22 -21.43
CA ALA A 28 6.86 15.28 -20.32
C ALA A 28 7.53 13.98 -20.79
N VAL A 29 8.23 13.31 -19.88
CA VAL A 29 9.08 12.16 -20.19
C VAL A 29 8.31 11.03 -20.87
N LEU A 30 7.17 10.61 -20.29
CA LEU A 30 6.37 9.52 -20.84
C LEU A 30 5.70 9.92 -22.15
N ARG A 31 5.23 11.18 -22.28
CA ARG A 31 4.68 11.71 -23.53
C ARG A 31 5.68 11.61 -24.67
N ARG A 32 6.92 12.04 -24.46
CA ARG A 32 7.98 11.97 -25.48
C ARG A 32 8.29 10.54 -25.92
N MET A 33 8.30 9.58 -24.98
CA MET A 33 8.52 8.16 -25.30
C MET A 33 7.39 7.59 -26.15
N ILE A 34 6.15 7.93 -25.81
CA ILE A 34 4.96 7.50 -26.56
C ILE A 34 4.97 8.12 -27.96
N ASP A 35 5.26 9.41 -28.07
CA ASP A 35 5.31 10.14 -29.37
C ASP A 35 6.46 9.63 -30.26
N ALA A 36 7.57 9.15 -29.66
CA ALA A 36 8.67 8.50 -30.37
C ALA A 36 8.38 7.05 -30.77
N GLY A 37 7.20 6.50 -30.41
CA GLY A 37 6.84 5.11 -30.70
C GLY A 37 7.65 4.05 -29.96
N ARG A 38 8.34 4.43 -28.88
CA ARG A 38 9.24 3.53 -28.13
C ARG A 38 9.00 3.69 -26.64
N ILE A 39 8.49 2.64 -26.01
CA ILE A 39 8.34 2.57 -24.56
C ILE A 39 9.16 1.40 -24.00
N ALA A 40 9.83 1.63 -22.88
CA ALA A 40 10.40 0.57 -22.07
C ALA A 40 9.32 0.00 -21.13
N SER A 41 9.58 -1.14 -20.51
CA SER A 41 8.72 -1.66 -19.45
C SER A 41 8.73 -0.73 -18.24
N PHE A 42 7.57 -0.52 -17.62
CA PHE A 42 7.43 0.36 -16.45
C PHE A 42 6.31 -0.06 -15.50
N ILE A 43 6.36 0.51 -14.32
CA ILE A 43 5.34 0.35 -13.28
C ILE A 43 4.67 1.69 -13.02
N LEU A 44 3.34 1.71 -13.04
CA LEU A 44 2.50 2.84 -12.65
C LEU A 44 2.11 2.67 -11.18
N TRP A 45 2.62 3.53 -10.33
CA TRP A 45 2.29 3.55 -8.91
C TRP A 45 1.47 4.79 -8.56
N GLY A 46 0.36 4.61 -7.86
CA GLY A 46 -0.48 5.72 -7.41
C GLY A 46 -1.83 5.25 -6.90
N PRO A 47 -2.63 6.15 -6.30
CA PRO A 47 -3.91 5.83 -5.71
C PRO A 47 -4.90 5.23 -6.71
N PRO A 48 -6.00 4.62 -6.25
CA PRO A 48 -7.05 4.13 -7.14
C PRO A 48 -7.70 5.28 -7.94
N GLY A 49 -8.32 4.96 -9.06
CA GLY A 49 -9.11 5.89 -9.86
C GLY A 49 -8.36 7.01 -10.58
N VAL A 50 -7.03 7.09 -10.51
CA VAL A 50 -6.21 8.12 -11.18
C VAL A 50 -5.89 7.83 -12.65
N GLY A 51 -6.44 6.75 -13.20
CA GLY A 51 -6.33 6.44 -14.63
C GLY A 51 -5.19 5.52 -15.04
N LYS A 52 -4.56 4.73 -14.16
CA LYS A 52 -3.46 3.80 -14.49
C LYS A 52 -3.80 2.87 -15.67
N THR A 53 -4.90 2.14 -15.57
CA THR A 53 -5.39 1.22 -16.63
C THR A 53 -5.72 1.96 -17.91
N THR A 54 -6.33 3.13 -17.80
CA THR A 54 -6.69 3.98 -18.93
C THR A 54 -5.45 4.46 -19.68
N LEU A 55 -4.43 4.91 -18.96
CA LEU A 55 -3.16 5.35 -19.57
C LEU A 55 -2.49 4.19 -20.34
N ALA A 56 -2.46 3.00 -19.78
CA ALA A 56 -1.90 1.82 -20.47
C ALA A 56 -2.66 1.50 -21.78
N GLN A 57 -3.99 1.61 -21.77
CA GLN A 57 -4.83 1.40 -22.98
C GLN A 57 -4.60 2.49 -24.03
N ILE A 58 -4.51 3.75 -23.65
CA ILE A 58 -4.19 4.87 -24.57
C ILE A 58 -2.84 4.65 -25.22
N ILE A 59 -1.83 4.23 -24.45
CA ILE A 59 -0.48 3.95 -24.98
C ILE A 59 -0.53 2.82 -26.00
N ALA A 60 -1.19 1.71 -25.69
CA ALA A 60 -1.31 0.59 -26.60
C ALA A 60 -2.03 0.96 -27.89
N HIS A 61 -3.10 1.74 -27.79
CA HIS A 61 -3.86 2.22 -28.94
C HIS A 61 -3.00 3.16 -29.83
N LYS A 62 -2.28 4.11 -29.20
CA LYS A 62 -1.43 5.06 -29.94
C LYS A 62 -0.23 4.38 -30.64
N LEU A 63 0.28 3.31 -30.04
CA LEU A 63 1.40 2.53 -30.60
C LEU A 63 0.94 1.41 -31.58
N GLU A 64 -0.37 1.25 -31.74
CA GLU A 64 -0.95 0.19 -32.58
C GLU A 64 -0.40 -1.21 -32.24
N THR A 65 -0.10 -1.45 -30.97
CA THR A 65 0.47 -2.71 -30.48
C THR A 65 -0.61 -3.58 -29.83
N PRO A 66 -0.52 -4.93 -29.96
CA PRO A 66 -1.43 -5.83 -29.25
C PRO A 66 -1.39 -5.59 -27.74
N PHE A 67 -2.56 -5.58 -27.09
CA PHE A 67 -2.71 -5.30 -25.67
C PHE A 67 -3.32 -6.49 -24.94
N TYR A 68 -2.54 -7.07 -24.03
CA TYR A 68 -3.00 -8.16 -23.17
C TYR A 68 -3.14 -7.66 -21.75
N THR A 69 -4.27 -7.99 -21.12
CA THR A 69 -4.54 -7.61 -19.74
C THR A 69 -4.60 -8.85 -18.86
N LEU A 70 -3.87 -8.83 -17.76
CA LEU A 70 -3.98 -9.81 -16.68
C LEU A 70 -4.37 -9.07 -15.39
N SER A 71 -5.33 -9.65 -14.66
CA SER A 71 -5.66 -9.18 -13.31
C SER A 71 -4.95 -10.07 -12.32
N ALA A 72 -4.14 -9.49 -11.43
CA ALA A 72 -3.43 -10.27 -10.43
C ALA A 72 -4.37 -10.97 -9.42
N VAL A 73 -5.64 -10.56 -9.36
CA VAL A 73 -6.65 -11.21 -8.52
C VAL A 73 -7.15 -12.54 -9.10
N THR A 74 -7.26 -12.64 -10.43
CA THR A 74 -7.90 -13.79 -11.10
C THR A 74 -6.94 -14.62 -11.96
N SER A 75 -5.77 -14.07 -12.32
CA SER A 75 -4.83 -14.73 -13.25
C SER A 75 -3.78 -15.56 -12.53
N GLY A 76 -3.53 -16.77 -13.01
CA GLY A 76 -2.50 -17.68 -12.52
C GLY A 76 -1.20 -17.64 -13.31
N VAL A 77 -0.19 -18.42 -12.90
CA VAL A 77 1.09 -18.59 -13.63
C VAL A 77 0.86 -19.11 -15.06
N LYS A 78 -0.18 -19.92 -15.26
CA LYS A 78 -0.55 -20.44 -16.57
C LYS A 78 -0.95 -19.32 -17.54
N ASP A 79 -1.79 -18.39 -17.07
CA ASP A 79 -2.26 -17.27 -17.90
C ASP A 79 -1.10 -16.37 -18.34
N VAL A 80 -0.13 -16.14 -17.43
CA VAL A 80 1.11 -15.39 -17.75
C VAL A 80 1.89 -16.11 -18.85
N ARG A 81 2.07 -17.43 -18.76
CA ARG A 81 2.79 -18.23 -19.74
C ARG A 81 2.09 -18.23 -21.09
N ASP A 82 0.76 -18.40 -21.10
CA ASP A 82 -0.04 -18.41 -22.32
C ASP A 82 0.08 -17.09 -23.10
N VAL A 83 0.12 -15.95 -22.41
CA VAL A 83 0.35 -14.64 -23.02
C VAL A 83 1.76 -14.53 -23.59
N ILE A 84 2.78 -14.96 -22.83
CA ILE A 84 4.17 -14.94 -23.28
C ILE A 84 4.36 -15.84 -24.53
N GLU A 85 3.76 -17.02 -24.57
CA GLU A 85 3.80 -17.92 -25.73
C GLU A 85 3.14 -17.29 -26.96
N LYS A 86 1.97 -16.63 -26.78
CA LYS A 86 1.32 -15.88 -27.87
C LYS A 86 2.20 -14.77 -28.39
N ALA A 87 2.84 -14.01 -27.50
CA ALA A 87 3.77 -12.93 -27.85
C ALA A 87 4.99 -13.47 -28.62
N GLN A 88 5.55 -14.61 -28.22
CA GLN A 88 6.67 -15.25 -28.91
C GLN A 88 6.29 -15.72 -30.32
N LYS A 89 5.09 -16.28 -30.49
CA LYS A 89 4.56 -16.68 -31.80
C LYS A 89 4.38 -15.47 -32.74
N GLY A 90 3.75 -14.39 -32.24
CA GLY A 90 3.57 -13.15 -32.99
C GLY A 90 4.90 -12.55 -33.49
N ARG A 91 5.91 -12.54 -32.59
CA ARG A 91 7.25 -12.06 -32.94
C ARG A 91 7.91 -12.88 -34.07
N PHE A 92 7.63 -14.16 -34.13
CA PHE A 92 8.12 -15.01 -35.25
C PHE A 92 7.54 -14.57 -36.61
N PHE A 93 6.34 -13.96 -36.59
CA PHE A 93 5.69 -13.39 -37.78
C PHE A 93 5.97 -11.90 -37.97
N ASN A 94 7.00 -11.35 -37.32
CA ASN A 94 7.40 -9.94 -37.41
C ASN A 94 6.37 -8.94 -36.83
N GLU A 95 5.49 -9.38 -35.95
CA GLU A 95 4.57 -8.49 -35.21
C GLU A 95 5.32 -7.68 -34.16
N ALA A 96 4.80 -6.48 -33.85
CA ALA A 96 5.31 -5.64 -32.76
C ALA A 96 5.20 -6.36 -31.42
N SER A 97 6.18 -6.16 -30.54
CA SER A 97 6.11 -6.72 -29.17
C SER A 97 4.87 -6.19 -28.45
N PRO A 98 3.98 -7.07 -27.97
CA PRO A 98 2.75 -6.65 -27.35
C PRO A 98 3.01 -5.98 -26.00
N ILE A 99 2.05 -5.12 -25.59
CA ILE A 99 1.99 -4.61 -24.24
C ILE A 99 1.25 -5.63 -23.36
N LEU A 100 1.92 -6.06 -22.30
CA LEU A 100 1.31 -6.84 -21.23
C LEU A 100 1.01 -5.93 -20.04
N PHE A 101 -0.27 -5.64 -19.84
CA PHE A 101 -0.75 -4.87 -18.71
C PHE A 101 -1.13 -5.80 -17.55
N ILE A 102 -0.57 -5.56 -16.37
CA ILE A 102 -0.90 -6.31 -15.15
C ILE A 102 -1.46 -5.33 -14.13
N ASP A 103 -2.76 -5.45 -13.89
CA ASP A 103 -3.43 -4.66 -12.84
C ASP A 103 -3.17 -5.27 -11.48
N GLU A 104 -2.90 -4.40 -10.48
CA GLU A 104 -2.56 -4.77 -9.10
C GLU A 104 -1.41 -5.79 -9.03
N ILE A 105 -0.30 -5.50 -9.72
CA ILE A 105 0.87 -6.40 -9.83
C ILE A 105 1.43 -6.84 -8.48
N HIS A 106 1.22 -6.06 -7.42
CA HIS A 106 1.62 -6.41 -6.05
C HIS A 106 0.93 -7.66 -5.52
N ARG A 107 -0.22 -8.05 -6.06
CA ARG A 107 -0.94 -9.28 -5.68
C ARG A 107 -0.40 -10.53 -6.38
N PHE A 108 0.49 -10.38 -7.35
CA PHE A 108 1.17 -11.52 -7.92
C PHE A 108 2.17 -12.11 -6.92
N SER A 109 2.15 -13.42 -6.72
CA SER A 109 3.17 -14.14 -5.97
C SER A 109 4.56 -13.92 -6.58
N LYS A 110 5.61 -14.10 -5.79
CA LYS A 110 6.99 -14.02 -6.29
C LYS A 110 7.23 -14.92 -7.52
N SER A 111 6.68 -16.13 -7.53
CA SER A 111 6.79 -17.06 -8.66
C SER A 111 6.10 -16.56 -9.93
N GLN A 112 4.97 -15.86 -9.80
CA GLN A 112 4.28 -15.23 -10.93
C GLN A 112 5.11 -14.07 -11.50
N GLN A 113 5.65 -13.23 -10.61
CA GLN A 113 6.53 -12.12 -11.03
C GLN A 113 7.82 -12.64 -11.67
N ASP A 114 8.44 -13.71 -11.12
CA ASP A 114 9.63 -14.35 -11.70
C ASP A 114 9.38 -14.86 -13.12
N SER A 115 8.19 -15.39 -13.41
CA SER A 115 7.82 -15.89 -14.74
C SER A 115 7.82 -14.81 -15.84
N LEU A 116 7.73 -13.53 -15.46
CA LEU A 116 7.77 -12.39 -16.37
C LEU A 116 9.20 -11.99 -16.77
N LEU A 117 10.21 -12.29 -15.93
CA LEU A 117 11.57 -11.77 -16.09
C LEU A 117 12.17 -12.04 -17.45
N GLY A 118 12.11 -13.28 -17.89
CA GLY A 118 12.69 -13.69 -19.17
C GLY A 118 12.03 -13.03 -20.40
N ALA A 119 10.72 -12.79 -20.31
CA ALA A 119 9.97 -12.16 -21.38
C ALA A 119 10.22 -10.64 -21.45
N VAL A 120 10.31 -9.99 -20.29
CA VAL A 120 10.64 -8.56 -20.17
C VAL A 120 12.08 -8.30 -20.61
N GLU A 121 13.05 -9.10 -20.13
CA GLU A 121 14.47 -8.94 -20.44
C GLU A 121 14.78 -9.11 -21.94
N LYS A 122 14.13 -10.09 -22.58
CA LYS A 122 14.29 -10.35 -24.02
C LYS A 122 13.42 -9.46 -24.90
N GLY A 123 12.63 -8.54 -24.33
CA GLY A 123 11.71 -7.68 -25.06
C GLY A 123 10.62 -8.46 -25.81
N VAL A 124 10.25 -9.65 -25.32
CA VAL A 124 9.12 -10.44 -25.89
C VAL A 124 7.81 -9.73 -25.64
N VAL A 125 7.69 -9.10 -24.48
CA VAL A 125 6.57 -8.23 -24.10
C VAL A 125 7.11 -6.92 -23.54
N THR A 126 6.37 -5.83 -23.70
CA THR A 126 6.56 -4.59 -22.94
C THR A 126 5.63 -4.63 -21.75
N LEU A 127 6.17 -4.74 -20.53
CA LEU A 127 5.37 -4.81 -19.31
C LEU A 127 4.93 -3.41 -18.87
N ILE A 128 3.64 -3.26 -18.60
CA ILE A 128 3.08 -2.13 -17.84
C ILE A 128 2.42 -2.71 -16.60
N GLY A 129 3.08 -2.62 -15.46
CA GLY A 129 2.50 -2.97 -14.15
C GLY A 129 1.74 -1.79 -13.55
N ALA A 130 0.58 -2.03 -12.95
CA ALA A 130 -0.14 -1.03 -12.16
C ALA A 130 -0.24 -1.50 -10.70
N THR A 131 -0.07 -0.59 -9.75
CA THR A 131 -0.19 -0.89 -8.33
C THR A 131 -0.62 0.33 -7.52
N THR A 132 -1.37 0.09 -6.46
CA THR A 132 -1.68 1.07 -5.42
C THR A 132 -0.69 0.99 -4.26
N GLU A 133 -0.01 -0.14 -4.08
CA GLU A 133 0.97 -0.36 -3.01
C GLU A 133 2.39 0.06 -3.44
N ASN A 134 3.26 0.30 -2.45
CA ASN A 134 4.64 0.71 -2.74
C ASN A 134 5.43 -0.40 -3.45
N PRO A 135 5.80 -0.21 -4.72
CA PRO A 135 6.45 -1.25 -5.50
C PRO A 135 7.84 -1.65 -4.98
N SER A 136 8.49 -0.81 -4.17
CA SER A 136 9.79 -1.15 -3.56
C SER A 136 9.72 -2.33 -2.59
N PHE A 137 8.54 -2.60 -2.04
CA PHE A 137 8.32 -3.72 -1.11
C PHE A 137 7.62 -4.90 -1.78
N GLU A 138 6.72 -4.63 -2.72
CA GLU A 138 5.79 -5.61 -3.27
C GLU A 138 6.26 -6.21 -4.60
N VAL A 139 7.10 -5.48 -5.35
CA VAL A 139 7.65 -5.98 -6.61
C VAL A 139 9.05 -6.55 -6.38
N ILE A 140 9.31 -7.75 -6.90
CA ILE A 140 10.61 -8.39 -6.75
C ILE A 140 11.73 -7.54 -7.35
N ARG A 141 12.88 -7.48 -6.68
CA ARG A 141 14.03 -6.67 -7.10
C ARG A 141 14.47 -6.89 -8.55
N PRO A 142 14.53 -8.13 -9.09
CA PRO A 142 14.90 -8.36 -10.47
C PRO A 142 13.93 -7.72 -11.48
N LEU A 143 12.63 -7.69 -11.19
CA LEU A 143 11.64 -7.05 -12.05
C LEU A 143 11.70 -5.52 -11.90
N HIS A 144 11.82 -5.04 -10.67
CA HIS A 144 11.97 -3.61 -10.40
C HIS A 144 13.19 -2.99 -11.10
N SER A 145 14.32 -3.71 -11.18
CA SER A 145 15.54 -3.22 -11.88
C SER A 145 15.40 -3.14 -13.41
N ARG A 146 14.37 -3.75 -13.99
CA ARG A 146 14.11 -3.78 -15.45
C ARG A 146 12.95 -2.89 -15.87
N CYS A 147 12.25 -2.30 -14.91
CA CYS A 147 11.09 -1.44 -15.15
C CYS A 147 11.37 -0.02 -14.63
N GLN A 148 10.98 0.98 -15.41
CA GLN A 148 10.94 2.35 -14.91
C GLN A 148 9.77 2.51 -13.96
N LEU A 149 9.87 3.40 -12.99
CA LEU A 149 8.78 3.70 -12.06
C LEU A 149 8.19 5.07 -12.36
N TYR A 150 6.89 5.13 -12.60
CA TYR A 150 6.15 6.38 -12.77
C TYR A 150 5.10 6.50 -11.65
N VAL A 151 5.15 7.64 -10.96
CA VAL A 151 4.24 7.93 -9.85
C VAL A 151 3.09 8.79 -10.36
N LEU A 152 1.86 8.25 -10.25
CA LEU A 152 0.64 9.00 -10.52
C LEU A 152 0.15 9.63 -9.20
N LYS A 153 -0.27 10.87 -9.30
CA LYS A 153 -0.81 11.65 -8.17
C LYS A 153 -2.33 11.57 -8.15
N SER A 154 -2.93 11.79 -6.98
CA SER A 154 -4.37 12.05 -6.88
C SER A 154 -4.75 13.22 -7.79
N LEU A 155 -5.94 13.15 -8.38
CA LEU A 155 -6.44 14.25 -9.18
C LEU A 155 -6.74 15.46 -8.30
N GLU A 156 -6.31 16.63 -8.74
CA GLU A 156 -6.56 17.88 -8.05
C GLU A 156 -8.00 18.38 -8.30
N LYS A 157 -8.46 19.31 -7.47
CA LYS A 157 -9.81 19.92 -7.61
C LYS A 157 -10.07 20.42 -9.03
N ALA A 158 -9.09 21.05 -9.65
CA ALA A 158 -9.21 21.57 -11.02
C ALA A 158 -9.43 20.45 -12.06
N ASP A 159 -8.76 19.29 -11.90
CA ASP A 159 -8.90 18.16 -12.81
C ASP A 159 -10.26 17.47 -12.64
N LEU A 160 -10.71 17.33 -11.39
CA LEU A 160 -12.03 16.76 -11.08
C LEU A 160 -13.17 17.63 -11.64
N LEU A 161 -13.05 18.97 -11.57
CA LEU A 161 -14.02 19.87 -12.15
C LEU A 161 -14.05 19.80 -13.69
N LYS A 162 -12.87 19.70 -14.35
CA LYS A 162 -12.79 19.45 -15.79
C LYS A 162 -13.45 18.12 -16.18
N LEU A 163 -13.27 17.08 -15.33
CA LEU A 163 -13.89 15.79 -15.58
C LEU A 163 -15.42 15.85 -15.48
N LEU A 164 -15.97 16.56 -14.49
CA LEU A 164 -17.42 16.77 -14.35
C LEU A 164 -17.99 17.55 -15.54
N ASP A 165 -17.33 18.63 -15.93
CA ASP A 165 -17.73 19.45 -17.09
C ASP A 165 -17.75 18.59 -18.36
N ARG A 166 -16.68 17.85 -18.62
CA ARG A 166 -16.63 16.91 -19.74
C ARG A 166 -17.76 15.89 -19.66
N ALA A 167 -18.02 15.30 -18.49
CA ALA A 167 -19.05 14.29 -18.32
C ALA A 167 -20.44 14.80 -18.74
N ILE A 168 -20.81 15.99 -18.28
CA ILE A 168 -22.11 16.60 -18.55
C ILE A 168 -22.29 16.95 -20.03
N HIS A 169 -21.22 17.43 -20.68
CA HIS A 169 -21.32 17.95 -22.05
C HIS A 169 -21.04 16.89 -23.13
N THR A 170 -20.32 15.82 -22.83
CA THR A 170 -19.90 14.84 -23.86
C THR A 170 -20.53 13.48 -23.74
N ASP A 171 -21.02 13.07 -22.55
CA ASP A 171 -21.67 11.76 -22.40
C ASP A 171 -22.99 11.70 -23.15
N SER A 172 -23.23 10.59 -23.85
CA SER A 172 -24.41 10.42 -24.72
C SER A 172 -25.75 10.49 -23.98
N VAL A 173 -25.75 10.17 -22.68
CA VAL A 173 -26.97 10.17 -21.85
C VAL A 173 -27.10 11.50 -21.10
N LEU A 174 -26.01 11.98 -20.48
CA LEU A 174 -26.06 13.17 -19.64
C LEU A 174 -26.30 14.46 -20.43
N LYS A 175 -25.74 14.57 -21.63
CA LYS A 175 -25.89 15.77 -22.49
C LYS A 175 -27.34 16.06 -22.91
N GLU A 176 -28.24 15.03 -22.87
CA GLU A 176 -29.63 15.20 -23.20
C GLU A 176 -30.47 15.78 -22.04
N ARG A 177 -29.88 15.87 -20.85
CA ARG A 177 -30.49 16.42 -19.64
C ARG A 177 -29.91 17.81 -19.33
N ASN A 178 -30.74 18.70 -18.80
CA ASN A 178 -30.29 20.02 -18.35
C ASN A 178 -29.70 19.89 -16.94
N ILE A 179 -28.39 19.61 -16.85
CA ILE A 179 -27.69 19.41 -15.58
C ILE A 179 -26.96 20.69 -15.18
N GLN A 180 -27.30 21.23 -14.01
CA GLN A 180 -26.67 22.40 -13.41
C GLN A 180 -25.88 22.00 -12.17
N LEU A 181 -24.55 22.12 -12.20
CA LEU A 181 -23.68 21.95 -11.04
C LEU A 181 -23.68 23.26 -10.22
N LYS A 182 -24.58 23.36 -9.27
CA LYS A 182 -24.67 24.55 -8.40
C LYS A 182 -23.61 24.49 -7.28
N GLU A 183 -23.39 23.32 -6.72
CA GLU A 183 -22.39 23.05 -5.68
C GLU A 183 -21.69 21.73 -6.02
N THR A 184 -20.39 21.63 -5.73
CA THR A 184 -19.57 20.46 -6.10
C THR A 184 -18.69 19.96 -4.94
N ASP A 185 -18.63 20.67 -3.81
CA ASP A 185 -17.69 20.36 -2.74
C ASP A 185 -17.96 19.00 -2.08
N ALA A 186 -19.23 18.58 -1.95
CA ALA A 186 -19.58 17.25 -1.48
C ALA A 186 -19.07 16.17 -2.46
N MET A 187 -19.33 16.31 -3.77
CA MET A 187 -18.87 15.36 -4.77
C MET A 187 -17.34 15.21 -4.76
N LEU A 188 -16.64 16.34 -4.73
CA LEU A 188 -15.17 16.39 -4.71
C LEU A 188 -14.62 15.74 -3.44
N ARG A 189 -15.17 16.10 -2.28
CA ARG A 189 -14.80 15.51 -0.97
C ARG A 189 -15.00 14.01 -0.96
N TYR A 190 -16.15 13.56 -1.42
CA TYR A 190 -16.50 12.16 -1.40
C TYR A 190 -15.78 11.33 -2.48
N SER A 191 -15.33 11.90 -3.58
CA SER A 191 -14.51 11.21 -4.57
C SER A 191 -13.07 10.98 -4.09
N GLY A 192 -12.56 11.81 -3.19
CA GLY A 192 -11.19 11.69 -2.65
C GLY A 192 -10.09 11.72 -3.74
N GLY A 193 -10.32 12.40 -4.85
CA GLY A 193 -9.38 12.45 -5.98
C GLY A 193 -9.49 11.26 -6.95
N ASP A 194 -10.47 10.37 -6.75
CA ASP A 194 -10.74 9.22 -7.63
C ASP A 194 -11.77 9.61 -8.71
N ALA A 195 -11.33 9.60 -9.98
CA ALA A 195 -12.18 9.92 -11.13
C ALA A 195 -13.38 8.97 -11.29
N ARG A 196 -13.18 7.67 -11.04
CA ARG A 196 -14.24 6.67 -11.17
C ARG A 196 -15.33 6.90 -10.12
N LYS A 197 -14.94 7.16 -8.88
CA LYS A 197 -15.89 7.50 -7.81
C LYS A 197 -16.64 8.77 -8.13
N LEU A 198 -15.97 9.82 -8.59
CA LEU A 198 -16.61 11.08 -8.95
C LEU A 198 -17.71 10.88 -9.99
N LEU A 199 -17.39 10.14 -11.06
CA LEU A 199 -18.36 9.84 -12.13
C LEU A 199 -19.50 8.96 -11.66
N ASN A 200 -19.24 7.97 -10.79
CA ASN A 200 -20.28 7.14 -10.21
C ASN A 200 -21.23 7.97 -9.30
N ILE A 201 -20.67 8.91 -8.52
CA ILE A 201 -21.51 9.83 -7.71
C ILE A 201 -22.38 10.69 -8.62
N LEU A 202 -21.82 11.25 -9.69
CA LEU A 202 -22.57 12.04 -10.66
C LEU A 202 -23.72 11.22 -11.28
N GLU A 203 -23.41 10.01 -11.76
CA GLU A 203 -24.41 9.10 -12.35
C GLU A 203 -25.53 8.78 -11.34
N LEU A 204 -25.18 8.42 -10.11
CA LEU A 204 -26.12 8.09 -9.04
C LEU A 204 -27.06 9.26 -8.69
N VAL A 205 -26.53 10.48 -8.65
CA VAL A 205 -27.33 11.68 -8.32
C VAL A 205 -28.26 12.03 -9.48
N VAL A 206 -27.77 11.96 -10.72
CA VAL A 206 -28.58 12.27 -11.91
C VAL A 206 -29.68 11.24 -12.16
N GLU A 207 -29.39 9.93 -11.99
CA GLU A 207 -30.39 8.86 -12.15
C GLU A 207 -31.51 8.91 -11.11
N ALA A 208 -31.26 9.53 -9.96
CA ALA A 208 -32.27 9.68 -8.91
C ALA A 208 -33.32 10.77 -9.22
N GLU A 209 -33.06 11.63 -10.18
CA GLU A 209 -33.94 12.74 -10.51
C GLU A 209 -34.81 12.33 -11.72
N GLU A 210 -36.14 12.37 -11.52
CA GLU A 210 -37.11 12.02 -12.59
C GLU A 210 -37.28 13.15 -13.62
N LYS A 211 -36.88 14.37 -13.26
CA LYS A 211 -37.05 15.55 -14.12
C LYS A 211 -35.84 15.73 -15.04
N ASP A 212 -36.10 16.28 -16.23
CA ASP A 212 -35.05 16.59 -17.21
C ASP A 212 -34.09 17.71 -16.70
N GLU A 213 -34.58 18.59 -15.83
CA GLU A 213 -33.76 19.62 -15.17
C GLU A 213 -33.23 19.09 -13.83
N VAL A 214 -31.93 18.91 -13.76
CA VAL A 214 -31.23 18.37 -12.60
C VAL A 214 -30.34 19.44 -12.01
N VAL A 215 -30.70 19.94 -10.83
CA VAL A 215 -29.85 20.87 -10.07
C VAL A 215 -29.10 20.07 -8.99
N ILE A 216 -27.79 20.01 -9.10
CA ILE A 216 -26.91 19.30 -8.16
C ILE A 216 -26.44 20.27 -7.10
N THR A 217 -26.74 19.94 -5.83
CA THR A 217 -26.27 20.66 -4.61
C THR A 217 -25.60 19.67 -3.68
N ASP A 218 -24.75 20.16 -2.79
CA ASP A 218 -24.06 19.36 -1.80
C ASP A 218 -25.02 18.58 -0.91
N GLU A 219 -26.13 19.19 -0.52
CA GLU A 219 -27.18 18.55 0.26
C GLU A 219 -27.78 17.33 -0.48
N LYS A 220 -28.11 17.46 -1.78
CA LYS A 220 -28.62 16.35 -2.56
C LYS A 220 -27.61 15.21 -2.68
N VAL A 221 -26.34 15.54 -2.91
CA VAL A 221 -25.25 14.56 -2.98
C VAL A 221 -25.16 13.79 -1.66
N VAL A 222 -25.08 14.49 -0.52
CA VAL A 222 -25.01 13.87 0.81
C VAL A 222 -26.20 12.97 1.09
N ASN A 223 -27.42 13.48 0.85
CA ASN A 223 -28.67 12.72 1.07
C ASN A 223 -28.70 11.44 0.22
N ARG A 224 -28.28 11.53 -1.04
CA ARG A 224 -28.28 10.38 -1.94
C ARG A 224 -27.26 9.32 -1.55
N LEU A 225 -26.06 9.74 -1.12
CA LEU A 225 -25.02 8.85 -0.66
C LEU A 225 -25.39 8.15 0.67
N GLN A 226 -26.08 8.87 1.59
CA GLN A 226 -26.57 8.29 2.84
C GLN A 226 -27.67 7.23 2.61
N GLN A 227 -28.48 7.37 1.55
CA GLN A 227 -29.50 6.38 1.18
C GLN A 227 -28.90 5.12 0.53
N ASN A 228 -27.63 5.16 0.08
CA ASN A 228 -26.93 4.05 -0.57
C ASN A 228 -25.53 3.82 0.05
N PRO A 229 -25.41 3.52 1.34
CA PRO A 229 -24.12 3.40 2.01
C PRO A 229 -23.23 2.28 1.46
N LEU A 230 -23.83 1.21 0.89
CA LEU A 230 -23.10 0.05 0.36
C LEU A 230 -22.41 0.31 -0.99
N ALA A 231 -22.87 1.30 -1.76
CA ALA A 231 -22.24 1.66 -3.05
C ALA A 231 -21.01 2.54 -2.87
N TYR A 232 -20.78 3.03 -1.66
CA TYR A 232 -19.99 4.21 -1.42
C TYR A 232 -18.57 3.97 -0.90
N ASP A 233 -18.27 2.91 -0.13
CA ASP A 233 -17.14 2.97 0.79
C ASP A 233 -16.13 1.80 0.75
N LYS A 234 -15.88 1.17 -0.38
CA LYS A 234 -14.83 0.12 -0.41
C LYS A 234 -13.39 0.64 -0.52
N ASP A 235 -13.16 1.90 -0.92
CA ASP A 235 -11.80 2.42 -1.19
C ASP A 235 -11.62 3.94 -0.94
N GLY A 236 -12.41 4.60 -0.08
CA GLY A 236 -12.44 6.06 0.07
C GLY A 236 -11.76 6.65 1.32
N GLU A 237 -11.72 7.98 1.38
CA GLU A 237 -11.14 8.77 2.47
C GLU A 237 -11.81 8.47 3.83
N MET A 238 -13.12 8.16 3.85
CA MET A 238 -13.82 7.68 5.05
C MET A 238 -13.29 6.33 5.55
N HIS A 239 -12.81 5.45 4.68
CA HIS A 239 -12.15 4.22 5.07
C HIS A 239 -10.89 4.50 5.89
N TYR A 240 -10.03 5.44 5.42
CA TYR A 240 -8.82 5.84 6.14
C TYR A 240 -9.14 6.59 7.44
N ASP A 241 -10.20 7.38 7.47
CA ASP A 241 -10.64 8.09 8.67
C ASP A 241 -11.16 7.13 9.74
N ILE A 242 -11.98 6.15 9.36
CA ILE A 242 -12.54 5.15 10.28
C ILE A 242 -11.42 4.27 10.84
N ILE A 243 -10.51 3.76 9.99
CA ILE A 243 -9.39 2.94 10.47
C ILE A 243 -8.43 3.76 11.35
N SER A 244 -8.21 5.04 11.03
CA SER A 244 -7.42 5.95 11.86
C SER A 244 -8.07 6.20 13.21
N ALA A 245 -9.38 6.40 13.24
CA ALA A 245 -10.15 6.55 14.48
C ALA A 245 -10.12 5.26 15.31
N PHE A 246 -10.25 4.10 14.68
CA PHE A 246 -10.13 2.79 15.32
C PHE A 246 -8.79 2.61 16.03
N ILE A 247 -7.68 2.81 15.29
CA ILE A 247 -6.31 2.68 15.84
C ILE A 247 -6.08 3.70 16.97
N LYS A 248 -6.50 4.96 16.78
CA LYS A 248 -6.35 6.01 17.79
C LYS A 248 -7.17 5.72 19.06
N SER A 249 -8.34 5.09 18.93
CA SER A 249 -9.15 4.67 20.09
C SER A 249 -8.46 3.56 20.88
N ILE A 250 -7.87 2.58 20.22
CA ILE A 250 -7.06 1.53 20.87
C ILE A 250 -5.85 2.17 21.57
N ARG A 251 -5.12 3.04 20.88
CA ARG A 251 -3.95 3.77 21.41
C ARG A 251 -4.34 4.64 22.59
N GLY A 252 -5.49 5.31 22.52
CA GLY A 252 -6.05 6.15 23.57
C GLY A 252 -6.70 5.39 24.72
N SER A 253 -6.74 4.05 24.68
CA SER A 253 -7.33 3.18 25.72
C SER A 253 -8.84 3.40 25.90
N ASP A 254 -9.56 3.64 24.80
CA ASP A 254 -11.02 3.72 24.79
C ASP A 254 -11.61 2.48 24.08
N PRO A 255 -11.98 1.41 24.82
CA PRO A 255 -12.53 0.19 24.23
C PRO A 255 -13.92 0.39 23.60
N ASP A 256 -14.74 1.31 24.11
CA ASP A 256 -16.08 1.56 23.60
C ASP A 256 -16.01 2.26 22.24
N ALA A 257 -15.18 3.30 22.11
CA ALA A 257 -14.92 3.94 20.83
C ALA A 257 -14.27 2.96 19.82
N ALA A 258 -13.31 2.15 20.26
CA ALA A 258 -12.68 1.15 19.40
C ALA A 258 -13.70 0.12 18.88
N LEU A 259 -14.58 -0.40 19.70
CA LEU A 259 -15.66 -1.30 19.28
C LEU A 259 -16.65 -0.62 18.34
N TYR A 260 -16.99 0.65 18.57
CA TYR A 260 -17.85 1.40 17.68
C TYR A 260 -17.26 1.54 16.28
N TRP A 261 -15.97 1.90 16.18
CA TRP A 261 -15.29 2.02 14.89
C TRP A 261 -15.10 0.66 14.22
N LEU A 262 -14.84 -0.41 14.99
CA LEU A 262 -14.85 -1.79 14.49
C LEU A 262 -16.19 -2.15 13.86
N ALA A 263 -17.29 -1.89 14.56
CA ALA A 263 -18.64 -2.16 14.07
C ALA A 263 -18.92 -1.38 12.77
N ARG A 264 -18.50 -0.12 12.67
CA ARG A 264 -18.64 0.68 11.45
C ARG A 264 -17.87 0.11 10.28
N MET A 265 -16.66 -0.46 10.49
CA MET A 265 -15.91 -1.15 9.45
C MET A 265 -16.61 -2.43 8.99
N ILE A 266 -17.18 -3.21 9.92
CA ILE A 266 -17.92 -4.43 9.63
C ILE A 266 -19.17 -4.13 8.79
N GLU A 267 -19.99 -3.16 9.21
CA GLU A 267 -21.19 -2.73 8.49
C GLU A 267 -20.85 -2.10 7.12
N GLY A 268 -19.70 -1.44 6.99
CA GLY A 268 -19.16 -0.94 5.72
C GLY A 268 -18.63 -2.03 4.80
N GLY A 269 -18.61 -3.29 5.23
CA GLY A 269 -18.15 -4.44 4.42
C GLY A 269 -16.63 -4.52 4.26
N GLU A 270 -15.89 -4.02 5.24
CA GLU A 270 -14.42 -4.08 5.26
C GLU A 270 -13.90 -5.51 5.23
N ASP A 271 -12.74 -5.71 4.61
CA ASP A 271 -12.05 -7.00 4.64
C ASP A 271 -11.64 -7.36 6.09
N PRO A 272 -12.14 -8.50 6.63
CA PRO A 272 -11.82 -8.91 7.99
C PRO A 272 -10.33 -9.09 8.23
N LEU A 273 -9.56 -9.51 7.22
CA LEU A 273 -8.12 -9.66 7.32
C LEU A 273 -7.39 -8.31 7.32
N PHE A 274 -7.96 -7.30 6.65
CA PHE A 274 -7.43 -5.95 6.75
C PHE A 274 -7.55 -5.42 8.18
N ILE A 275 -8.71 -5.56 8.82
CA ILE A 275 -8.93 -5.17 10.22
C ILE A 275 -7.97 -5.93 11.14
N ALA A 276 -7.86 -7.25 10.97
CA ALA A 276 -6.97 -8.08 11.77
C ALA A 276 -5.50 -7.68 11.64
N ARG A 277 -5.01 -7.33 10.42
CA ARG A 277 -3.66 -6.79 10.23
C ARG A 277 -3.41 -5.52 11.02
N ARG A 278 -4.40 -4.62 11.10
CA ARG A 278 -4.27 -3.37 11.88
C ARG A 278 -4.17 -3.64 13.37
N LEU A 279 -4.89 -4.65 13.89
CA LEU A 279 -4.73 -5.09 15.28
C LEU A 279 -3.34 -5.64 15.56
N VAL A 280 -2.77 -6.47 14.65
CA VAL A 280 -1.39 -6.98 14.81
C VAL A 280 -0.37 -5.84 14.83
N ILE A 281 -0.51 -4.85 13.94
CA ILE A 281 0.37 -3.68 13.92
C ILE A 281 0.24 -2.88 15.23
N SER A 282 -0.99 -2.56 15.65
CA SER A 282 -1.24 -1.79 16.88
C SER A 282 -0.75 -2.53 18.13
N ALA A 283 -0.86 -3.86 18.17
CA ALA A 283 -0.31 -4.69 19.25
C ALA A 283 1.22 -4.55 19.36
N ALA A 284 1.94 -4.47 18.24
CA ALA A 284 3.40 -4.33 18.22
C ALA A 284 3.85 -2.87 18.44
N GLU A 285 3.13 -1.91 17.84
CA GLU A 285 3.48 -0.49 17.87
C GLU A 285 3.09 0.20 19.17
N ASP A 286 1.83 -0.02 19.65
CA ASP A 286 1.26 0.76 20.74
C ASP A 286 1.31 0.04 22.10
N ILE A 287 1.26 -1.30 22.11
CA ILE A 287 1.32 -2.10 23.33
C ILE A 287 2.73 -2.63 23.58
N GLY A 288 3.34 -3.21 22.55
CA GLY A 288 4.73 -3.64 22.55
C GLY A 288 5.13 -4.42 23.79
N LEU A 289 6.24 -3.98 24.41
CA LEU A 289 6.84 -4.63 25.59
C LEU A 289 6.03 -4.42 26.89
N ALA A 290 5.08 -3.49 26.91
CA ALA A 290 4.21 -3.32 28.08
C ALA A 290 3.33 -4.54 28.34
N ASN A 291 2.90 -5.24 27.27
CA ASN A 291 2.19 -6.52 27.36
C ASN A 291 2.49 -7.39 26.11
N PRO A 292 3.54 -8.24 26.14
CA PRO A 292 3.93 -9.09 25.01
C PRO A 292 2.83 -10.06 24.52
N ASN A 293 1.86 -10.41 25.38
CA ASN A 293 0.73 -11.26 24.99
C ASN A 293 -0.21 -10.58 23.99
N ALA A 294 -0.17 -9.25 23.90
CA ALA A 294 -1.00 -8.49 22.96
C ALA A 294 -0.74 -8.90 21.52
N LEU A 295 0.53 -9.03 21.11
CA LEU A 295 0.91 -9.47 19.78
C LEU A 295 0.49 -10.92 19.51
N LEU A 296 0.64 -11.80 20.49
CA LEU A 296 0.21 -13.21 20.37
C LEU A 296 -1.30 -13.31 20.16
N LEU A 297 -2.09 -12.56 20.94
CA LEU A 297 -3.55 -12.56 20.81
C LEU A 297 -3.99 -11.97 19.47
N ALA A 298 -3.41 -10.84 19.06
CA ALA A 298 -3.75 -10.22 17.79
C ALA A 298 -3.41 -11.12 16.60
N ASN A 299 -2.27 -11.80 16.63
CA ASN A 299 -1.91 -12.78 15.59
C ASN A 299 -2.84 -14.00 15.61
N THR A 300 -3.21 -14.50 16.78
CA THR A 300 -4.18 -15.61 16.89
C THR A 300 -5.55 -15.18 16.34
N ALA A 301 -5.99 -13.95 16.62
CA ALA A 301 -7.23 -13.42 16.06
C ALA A 301 -7.16 -13.33 14.53
N PHE A 302 -6.01 -12.91 13.96
CA PHE A 302 -5.79 -12.91 12.50
C PHE A 302 -5.96 -14.33 11.92
N ASP A 303 -5.28 -15.32 12.49
CA ASP A 303 -5.34 -16.71 12.01
C ASP A 303 -6.74 -17.33 12.13
N VAL A 304 -7.46 -17.01 13.22
CA VAL A 304 -8.84 -17.47 13.42
C VAL A 304 -9.76 -16.84 12.38
N VAL A 305 -9.69 -15.51 12.19
CA VAL A 305 -10.52 -14.77 11.22
C VAL A 305 -10.27 -15.28 9.80
N GLN A 306 -9.04 -15.61 9.45
CA GLN A 306 -8.70 -16.19 8.14
C GLN A 306 -9.39 -17.54 7.91
N LYS A 307 -9.61 -18.33 8.97
CA LYS A 307 -10.25 -19.64 8.90
C LYS A 307 -11.76 -19.59 8.88
N ILE A 308 -12.37 -18.68 9.65
CA ILE A 308 -13.82 -18.66 9.84
C ILE A 308 -14.55 -17.58 9.01
N GLY A 309 -13.88 -16.46 8.66
CA GLY A 309 -14.50 -15.36 7.89
C GLY A 309 -15.68 -14.69 8.60
N TRP A 310 -16.49 -13.97 7.82
CA TRP A 310 -17.76 -13.38 8.27
C TRP A 310 -18.89 -14.42 8.27
N PRO A 311 -19.89 -14.32 9.17
CA PRO A 311 -20.09 -13.26 10.17
C PRO A 311 -19.39 -13.50 11.52
N GLU A 312 -18.88 -14.69 11.80
CA GLU A 312 -18.33 -15.08 13.12
C GLU A 312 -17.00 -14.39 13.42
N GLY A 313 -16.23 -14.00 12.40
CA GLY A 313 -14.95 -13.28 12.54
C GLY A 313 -15.04 -12.00 13.36
N ARG A 314 -16.23 -11.40 13.50
CA ARG A 314 -16.45 -10.22 14.35
C ARG A 314 -16.14 -10.48 15.83
N ILE A 315 -16.30 -11.72 16.31
CA ILE A 315 -16.14 -12.07 17.72
C ILE A 315 -14.65 -12.03 18.12
N PRO A 316 -13.73 -12.77 17.47
CA PRO A 316 -12.30 -12.68 17.80
C PRO A 316 -11.70 -11.29 17.51
N LEU A 317 -12.23 -10.55 16.52
CA LEU A 317 -11.81 -9.17 16.29
C LEU A 317 -12.21 -8.25 17.45
N ALA A 318 -13.42 -8.39 17.99
CA ALA A 318 -13.88 -7.63 19.14
C ALA A 318 -13.08 -7.97 20.40
N GLU A 319 -12.81 -9.27 20.66
CA GLU A 319 -11.99 -9.72 21.79
C GLU A 319 -10.59 -9.10 21.73
N ALA A 320 -9.91 -9.19 20.58
CA ALA A 320 -8.60 -8.59 20.38
C ALA A 320 -8.63 -7.06 20.54
N THR A 321 -9.66 -6.39 19.99
CA THR A 321 -9.84 -4.94 20.10
C THR A 321 -9.93 -4.49 21.57
N VAL A 322 -10.78 -5.13 22.37
CA VAL A 322 -10.93 -4.81 23.79
C VAL A 322 -9.64 -5.07 24.55
N TYR A 323 -9.01 -6.22 24.31
CA TYR A 323 -7.76 -6.57 24.95
C TYR A 323 -6.65 -5.55 24.67
N LEU A 324 -6.49 -5.12 23.43
CA LEU A 324 -5.50 -4.12 23.04
C LEU A 324 -5.84 -2.74 23.63
N ALA A 325 -7.10 -2.32 23.59
CA ALA A 325 -7.53 -1.04 24.14
C ALA A 325 -7.29 -0.95 25.65
N THR A 326 -7.51 -2.05 26.38
CA THR A 326 -7.36 -2.11 27.84
C THR A 326 -5.94 -2.45 28.31
N SER A 327 -5.04 -2.85 27.42
CA SER A 327 -3.64 -3.15 27.75
C SER A 327 -2.84 -1.88 28.07
N PRO A 328 -1.84 -1.95 28.96
CA PRO A 328 -0.87 -0.86 29.11
C PRO A 328 -0.15 -0.61 27.79
N LYS A 329 0.28 0.63 27.56
CA LYS A 329 0.87 1.07 26.30
C LYS A 329 2.38 1.26 26.41
N SER A 330 3.09 0.86 25.35
CA SER A 330 4.49 1.21 25.14
C SER A 330 4.85 1.12 23.66
N ASN A 331 5.51 2.13 23.15
CA ASN A 331 6.11 2.15 21.82
C ASN A 331 7.65 2.12 21.87
N SER A 332 8.26 1.67 22.98
CA SER A 332 9.71 1.68 23.18
C SER A 332 10.46 0.89 22.10
N ALA A 333 9.93 -0.25 21.67
CA ALA A 333 10.53 -1.08 20.62
C ALA A 333 10.42 -0.40 19.23
N TYR A 334 9.29 0.24 18.95
CA TYR A 334 9.07 1.02 17.72
C TYR A 334 10.05 2.20 17.65
N LEU A 335 10.15 3.01 18.69
CA LEU A 335 11.13 4.10 18.78
C LEU A 335 12.57 3.61 18.70
N GLY A 336 12.85 2.45 19.30
CA GLY A 336 14.17 1.83 19.26
C GLY A 336 14.61 1.47 17.84
N ILE A 337 13.75 0.83 17.06
CA ILE A 337 14.09 0.49 15.66
C ILE A 337 14.21 1.72 14.78
N ASP A 338 13.36 2.74 14.96
CA ASP A 338 13.46 3.99 14.22
C ASP A 338 14.76 4.73 14.53
N THR A 339 15.14 4.82 15.81
CA THR A 339 16.42 5.37 16.24
C THR A 339 17.60 4.62 15.62
N ALA A 340 17.55 3.27 15.59
CA ALA A 340 18.60 2.45 14.97
C ALA A 340 18.68 2.70 13.45
N LEU A 341 17.56 2.79 12.75
CA LEU A 341 17.52 3.07 11.33
C LEU A 341 18.11 4.45 11.00
N ASP A 342 17.77 5.46 11.78
CA ASP A 342 18.30 6.82 11.60
C ASP A 342 19.81 6.87 11.91
N LEU A 343 20.26 6.13 12.91
CA LEU A 343 21.69 6.00 13.22
C LEU A 343 22.45 5.38 12.04
N VAL A 344 21.96 4.26 11.48
CA VAL A 344 22.57 3.61 10.31
C VAL A 344 22.58 4.53 9.09
N ARG A 345 21.50 5.30 8.84
CA ARG A 345 21.47 6.28 7.72
C ARG A 345 22.53 7.37 7.87
N ARG A 346 22.82 7.81 9.10
CA ARG A 346 23.80 8.86 9.37
C ARG A 346 25.25 8.36 9.34
N THR A 347 25.50 7.14 9.80
CA THR A 347 26.86 6.60 9.97
C THR A 347 27.32 5.71 8.83
N GLY A 348 26.38 5.21 8.01
CA GLY A 348 26.70 4.32 6.88
C GLY A 348 27.11 2.91 7.33
N ASN A 349 28.07 2.33 6.60
CA ASN A 349 28.51 0.94 6.80
C ASN A 349 29.70 0.86 7.81
N GLU A 350 29.42 1.11 9.07
CA GLU A 350 30.41 0.91 10.11
C GLU A 350 30.84 -0.56 10.24
N PRO A 351 32.14 -0.86 10.44
CA PRO A 351 32.62 -2.24 10.45
C PRO A 351 32.12 -3.00 11.69
N VAL A 352 31.76 -4.26 11.50
CA VAL A 352 31.44 -5.16 12.63
C VAL A 352 32.72 -5.39 13.47
N PRO A 353 32.67 -5.31 14.80
CA PRO A 353 33.84 -5.59 15.67
C PRO A 353 34.40 -6.99 15.43
N LEU A 354 35.72 -7.11 15.38
CA LEU A 354 36.42 -8.36 15.07
C LEU A 354 36.04 -9.54 16.01
N PRO A 355 35.88 -9.35 17.33
CA PRO A 355 35.51 -10.45 18.22
C PRO A 355 34.18 -11.13 17.86
N ILE A 356 33.21 -10.40 17.38
CA ILE A 356 31.89 -10.94 17.07
C ILE A 356 31.72 -11.39 15.60
N ARG A 357 32.79 -11.34 14.79
CA ARG A 357 32.79 -11.91 13.44
C ARG A 357 33.07 -13.41 13.47
N ASN A 358 32.35 -14.19 12.67
CA ASN A 358 32.64 -15.60 12.51
C ASN A 358 33.96 -15.83 11.76
N ALA A 359 34.75 -16.83 12.16
CA ALA A 359 36.04 -17.19 11.56
C ALA A 359 36.05 -18.66 11.04
N PRO A 360 35.22 -19.01 9.99
CA PRO A 360 35.14 -20.37 9.47
C PRO A 360 36.40 -20.83 8.73
N THR A 361 37.25 -19.91 8.25
CA THR A 361 38.47 -20.23 7.50
C THR A 361 39.71 -19.84 8.29
N GLN A 362 40.88 -20.49 7.98
CA GLN A 362 42.16 -20.14 8.59
C GLN A 362 42.55 -18.67 8.33
N LEU A 363 42.33 -18.21 7.08
CA LEU A 363 42.61 -16.82 6.72
C LEU A 363 41.82 -15.81 7.60
N MET A 364 40.56 -16.11 7.93
CA MET A 364 39.75 -15.24 8.79
C MET A 364 40.32 -15.22 10.23
N LYS A 365 40.77 -16.37 10.72
CA LYS A 365 41.46 -16.43 12.03
C LYS A 365 42.76 -15.61 12.03
N ASP A 366 43.56 -15.73 10.96
CA ASP A 366 44.81 -14.97 10.82
C ASP A 366 44.55 -13.45 10.70
N LEU A 367 43.35 -13.06 10.24
CA LEU A 367 42.87 -11.67 10.23
C LEU A 367 42.27 -11.20 11.57
N GLY A 368 42.31 -12.03 12.62
CA GLY A 368 41.83 -11.70 13.97
C GLY A 368 40.30 -11.79 14.15
N TYR A 369 39.58 -12.45 13.23
CA TYR A 369 38.15 -12.69 13.40
C TYR A 369 37.90 -13.66 14.54
N HIS A 370 36.92 -13.37 15.39
CA HIS A 370 36.55 -14.12 16.59
C HIS A 370 37.61 -14.07 17.73
N ASP A 371 38.66 -13.34 17.54
CA ASP A 371 39.68 -13.20 18.57
C ASP A 371 39.16 -12.38 19.76
N GLY A 372 39.31 -12.95 20.98
CA GLY A 372 38.83 -12.34 22.20
C GLY A 372 37.31 -12.40 22.42
N TYR A 373 36.54 -13.13 21.58
CA TYR A 373 35.13 -13.33 21.83
C TYR A 373 34.88 -14.10 23.12
N LYS A 374 33.99 -13.55 23.94
CA LYS A 374 33.57 -14.17 25.20
C LYS A 374 32.21 -14.78 25.02
N TYR A 375 32.10 -16.11 25.09
CA TYR A 375 30.80 -16.79 24.95
C TYR A 375 29.97 -16.62 26.23
N PRO A 376 28.83 -15.90 26.21
CA PRO A 376 28.12 -15.55 27.46
C PRO A 376 27.65 -16.74 28.28
N HIS A 377 27.38 -17.91 27.68
CA HIS A 377 26.96 -19.09 28.42
C HIS A 377 28.05 -19.71 29.31
N ASP A 378 29.32 -19.34 29.12
CA ASP A 378 30.44 -19.79 29.97
C ASP A 378 30.55 -18.96 31.25
N TYR A 379 29.74 -17.92 31.43
CA TYR A 379 29.78 -16.99 32.53
C TYR A 379 28.53 -17.08 33.41
N ALA A 380 28.68 -16.71 34.68
CA ALA A 380 27.58 -16.68 35.64
C ALA A 380 26.45 -15.74 35.15
N GLY A 381 25.19 -16.22 35.24
CA GLY A 381 24.05 -15.45 34.76
C GLY A 381 23.98 -15.29 33.26
N HIS A 382 24.80 -16.08 32.51
CA HIS A 382 24.88 -16.03 31.04
C HIS A 382 25.15 -14.62 30.50
N PHE A 383 25.96 -13.85 31.21
CA PHE A 383 26.35 -12.49 30.85
C PHE A 383 27.81 -12.23 31.09
N THR A 384 28.45 -11.55 30.16
CA THR A 384 29.78 -10.94 30.33
C THR A 384 29.87 -9.66 29.49
N PRO A 385 30.42 -8.57 30.03
CA PRO A 385 30.54 -7.33 29.28
C PRO A 385 31.52 -7.51 28.12
N GLN A 386 31.07 -7.23 26.92
CA GLN A 386 31.88 -7.09 25.72
C GLN A 386 31.19 -6.13 24.73
N GLN A 387 31.96 -5.63 23.78
CA GLN A 387 31.45 -4.67 22.80
C GLN A 387 30.76 -5.39 21.66
N TYR A 388 29.52 -4.97 21.37
CA TYR A 388 28.71 -5.47 20.26
C TYR A 388 28.44 -4.43 19.17
N LEU A 389 28.49 -3.14 19.51
CA LEU A 389 28.37 -2.06 18.54
C LEU A 389 29.74 -1.74 17.90
N PRO A 390 29.76 -1.19 16.67
CA PRO A 390 30.94 -0.66 16.05
C PRO A 390 31.70 0.34 16.99
N ASP A 391 33.01 0.48 16.79
CA ASP A 391 33.83 1.33 17.64
C ASP A 391 33.33 2.78 17.71
N ALA A 392 32.88 3.32 16.57
CA ALA A 392 32.35 4.67 16.48
C ALA A 392 31.02 4.85 17.24
N LEU A 393 30.33 3.74 17.56
CA LEU A 393 28.97 3.72 18.13
C LEU A 393 28.89 3.01 19.48
N LYS A 394 30.05 2.65 20.07
CA LYS A 394 30.15 1.81 21.28
C LYS A 394 29.37 2.34 22.49
N ASP A 395 29.23 3.66 22.58
CA ASP A 395 28.58 4.37 23.69
C ASP A 395 27.11 4.74 23.39
N GLU A 396 26.63 4.45 22.18
CA GLU A 396 25.26 4.76 21.77
C GLU A 396 24.22 3.90 22.52
N ARG A 397 23.17 4.56 22.98
CA ARG A 397 21.97 3.92 23.56
C ARG A 397 20.79 4.10 22.61
N ILE A 398 20.26 3.01 22.12
CA ILE A 398 19.21 3.01 21.09
C ILE A 398 17.83 2.71 21.69
N TRP A 399 17.77 1.72 22.60
CA TRP A 399 16.52 1.36 23.25
C TRP A 399 16.39 2.05 24.61
N HIS A 400 15.25 2.70 24.81
CA HIS A 400 14.84 3.35 26.05
C HIS A 400 13.51 2.74 26.52
N GLY A 401 13.53 2.02 27.65
CA GLY A 401 12.32 1.46 28.26
C GLY A 401 11.37 2.56 28.71
N GLN A 402 10.08 2.26 28.69
CA GLN A 402 9.05 3.18 29.19
C GLN A 402 8.54 2.75 30.57
N HIS A 403 7.91 3.70 31.29
CA HIS A 403 7.43 3.47 32.64
C HIS A 403 6.19 2.58 32.66
N ASN A 404 6.41 1.27 32.70
CA ASN A 404 5.40 0.25 32.94
C ASN A 404 6.01 -0.96 33.65
N PRO A 405 5.22 -1.80 34.36
CA PRO A 405 5.73 -2.87 35.23
C PRO A 405 6.59 -3.92 34.50
N ASN A 406 6.37 -4.17 33.22
CA ASN A 406 7.13 -5.14 32.46
C ASN A 406 8.47 -4.56 31.98
N GLU A 407 8.48 -3.38 31.44
CA GLU A 407 9.71 -2.74 30.97
C GLU A 407 10.61 -2.29 32.13
N GLU A 408 10.04 -1.92 33.24
CA GLU A 408 10.83 -1.63 34.47
C GLU A 408 11.69 -2.83 34.86
N LYS A 409 11.14 -4.06 34.80
CA LYS A 409 11.91 -5.28 35.06
C LYS A 409 13.03 -5.51 34.04
N LEU A 410 12.74 -5.24 32.76
CA LEU A 410 13.74 -5.35 31.69
C LEU A 410 14.84 -4.30 31.86
N TYR A 411 14.46 -3.07 32.13
CA TYR A 411 15.36 -1.96 32.37
C TYR A 411 16.29 -2.24 33.56
N GLN A 412 15.75 -2.66 34.71
CA GLN A 412 16.54 -3.02 35.88
C GLN A 412 17.57 -4.13 35.60
N ARG A 413 17.16 -5.11 34.76
CA ARG A 413 18.10 -6.15 34.31
C ARG A 413 19.24 -5.56 33.47
N MET A 414 18.93 -4.61 32.57
CA MET A 414 19.94 -3.95 31.74
C MET A 414 20.88 -3.07 32.57
N VAL A 415 20.38 -2.35 33.57
CA VAL A 415 21.21 -1.61 34.54
C VAL A 415 22.16 -2.56 35.27
N ASN A 416 21.64 -3.71 35.75
CA ASN A 416 22.48 -4.70 36.45
C ASN A 416 23.57 -5.31 35.55
N TYR A 417 23.34 -5.44 34.24
CA TYR A 417 24.30 -5.98 33.29
C TYR A 417 25.30 -4.94 32.78
N TRP A 418 24.80 -3.76 32.40
CA TRP A 418 25.58 -2.77 31.66
C TRP A 418 25.96 -1.51 32.48
N GLY A 419 25.43 -1.39 33.71
CA GLY A 419 25.72 -0.25 34.59
C GLY A 419 25.45 1.09 33.91
N LYS A 420 26.45 1.94 33.92
CA LYS A 420 26.40 3.35 33.45
C LYS A 420 25.78 3.53 32.05
N ARG A 421 25.79 2.50 31.19
CA ARG A 421 25.19 2.61 29.86
C ARG A 421 23.67 2.72 29.93
N TYR A 422 23.06 2.20 31.00
CA TYR A 422 21.59 2.19 31.18
C TYR A 422 21.18 2.96 32.45
N GLU A 423 22.11 3.52 33.22
CA GLU A 423 21.77 4.47 34.27
C GLU A 423 21.45 5.82 33.63
N ASP A 424 20.26 6.39 33.92
CA ASP A 424 19.83 7.72 33.47
C ASP A 424 20.50 8.83 34.26
#